data_db85d6756989f491489dbcdf6403efbe
#
_entry.id   db85d6756989f491489dbcdf6403efbe
#
_cell.length_a   1.000
_cell.length_b   1.000
_cell.length_c   1.000
_cell.angle_alpha   90.00
_cell.angle_beta   90.00
_cell.angle_gamma   90.00
#
_symmetry.space_group_name_H-M   'P 1'
#
loop_
_entity.id
_entity.type
_entity.pdbx_description
1 polymer ?
#
loop_
_entity_poly.entity_id
_entity_poly.type
_entity_poly.pdbx_seq_one_letter_code
_entity_poly.pdbx_strand_id
1 'polypeptide(L)'
;MGNESLISSLRQERDRFLAFAFCRADLLLELSEKHEIVFVSGATQSIFGRSIKELIGMPIDDLVLSHEEPVLKHLLSGMVGGVRPDPMNIDFKNKSGKAQPLSLTGYYVEDLEKHYFLSCKLPSAIAATSPKTNRQAGGAVVHDRVSFGKTATEHLKTNPEDKLTFIELENYDEFAKKLDKDARQELSETINSYLRASSSEANSAASFGNGKYGLISRPDLDIDKLTDEISKQVKAADPQGVGLKVEQASIALADSGISGGNAAQALSFMIQQFAHDQSENFSLEDLAHSLPEILARIKKTAERIIRVTEGGDFMIVFQPIVDLKTRAIHHYEVLARINDETGSPQEFIRSAEDLNLIKGFDLAICRKAIKWIQNNPSKQFNRSIAINLSAASIGDADFIKQLVPLLDPLKDTPEALLFEITESTRIPDPVIANEAMQTLRKLGHKVCLDDFGVGEASLQYLRQFQVDVLKIDGSYVRDALEDETSAHILKAIADLCRKLKTQTVAEMVEDEETTQLLINCNVDFGQGYYFGRPCNDISIFEEPDKPRTVVRRGETTETWS
;
A
#
# COMPACT_ATOMS: atom_id res chain seq x y z
N MET A 1 -4.13 -14.57 70.00
CA MET A 1 -2.88 -14.54 69.17
C MET A 1 -2.99 -15.28 67.83
N GLY A 2 -3.86 -16.30 67.64
CA GLY A 2 -3.94 -17.04 66.36
C GLY A 2 -4.53 -16.29 65.16
N ASN A 3 -5.56 -15.48 65.36
CA ASN A 3 -6.26 -14.81 64.22
C ASN A 3 -5.46 -13.66 63.61
N GLU A 4 -4.75 -12.87 64.40
CA GLU A 4 -3.93 -11.76 63.87
C GLU A 4 -2.72 -12.26 63.06
N SER A 5 -2.10 -13.35 63.49
CA SER A 5 -0.99 -13.99 62.76
C SER A 5 -1.48 -14.61 61.42
N LEU A 6 -2.65 -15.21 61.41
CA LEU A 6 -3.24 -15.77 60.21
C LEU A 6 -3.63 -14.67 59.21
N ILE A 7 -4.26 -13.60 59.67
CA ILE A 7 -4.60 -12.44 58.85
C ILE A 7 -3.35 -11.77 58.27
N SER A 8 -2.27 -11.66 59.05
CA SER A 8 -0.98 -11.13 58.60
C SER A 8 -0.35 -12.03 57.53
N SER A 9 -0.39 -13.35 57.69
CA SER A 9 0.13 -14.33 56.71
C SER A 9 -0.65 -14.28 55.41
N LEU A 10 -1.99 -14.26 55.47
CA LEU A 10 -2.86 -14.16 54.29
C LEU A 10 -2.66 -12.86 53.55
N ARG A 11 -2.46 -11.73 54.25
CA ARG A 11 -2.12 -10.46 53.61
C ARG A 11 -0.77 -10.52 52.90
N GLN A 12 0.22 -11.14 53.50
CA GLN A 12 1.54 -11.27 52.89
C GLN A 12 1.54 -12.19 51.67
N GLU A 13 0.75 -13.27 51.68
CA GLU A 13 0.54 -14.13 50.49
C GLU A 13 -0.18 -13.36 49.37
N ARG A 14 -1.28 -12.69 49.69
CA ARG A 14 -1.99 -11.85 48.73
C ARG A 14 -1.04 -10.81 48.09
N ASP A 15 -0.25 -10.11 48.91
CA ASP A 15 0.66 -9.07 48.41
C ASP A 15 1.76 -9.64 47.50
N ARG A 16 2.21 -10.88 47.77
CA ARG A 16 3.13 -11.63 46.89
C ARG A 16 2.47 -11.99 45.56
N PHE A 17 1.24 -12.49 45.55
CA PHE A 17 0.53 -12.84 44.33
C PHE A 17 0.25 -11.60 43.48
N LEU A 18 -0.15 -10.46 44.09
CA LEU A 18 -0.30 -9.21 43.39
C LEU A 18 1.03 -8.73 42.80
N ALA A 19 2.15 -8.82 43.54
CA ALA A 19 3.44 -8.44 42.99
C ALA A 19 3.83 -9.27 41.77
N PHE A 20 3.63 -10.59 41.79
CA PHE A 20 3.87 -11.45 40.63
C PHE A 20 2.95 -11.11 39.46
N ALA A 21 1.68 -10.82 39.70
CA ALA A 21 0.75 -10.43 38.66
C ALA A 21 1.18 -9.12 37.99
N PHE A 22 1.61 -8.12 38.78
CA PHE A 22 2.10 -6.83 38.25
C PHE A 22 3.49 -6.89 37.60
N CYS A 23 4.24 -7.98 37.72
CA CYS A 23 5.45 -8.18 36.93
C CYS A 23 5.15 -8.24 35.41
N ARG A 24 3.91 -8.57 35.02
CA ARG A 24 3.50 -8.74 33.61
C ARG A 24 2.26 -7.96 33.20
N ALA A 25 1.54 -7.33 34.14
CA ALA A 25 0.31 -6.58 33.87
C ALA A 25 0.41 -5.15 34.39
N ASP A 26 -0.13 -4.20 33.66
CA ASP A 26 -0.29 -2.81 34.11
C ASP A 26 -1.63 -2.59 34.81
N LEU A 27 -2.61 -3.47 34.51
CA LEU A 27 -3.94 -3.45 35.09
C LEU A 27 -4.47 -4.90 35.24
N LEU A 28 -5.15 -5.16 36.34
CA LEU A 28 -5.85 -6.40 36.64
C LEU A 28 -7.33 -6.09 36.79
N LEU A 29 -8.20 -6.87 36.14
CA LEU A 29 -9.64 -6.77 36.21
C LEU A 29 -10.24 -8.11 36.59
N GLU A 30 -11.27 -8.10 37.42
CA GLU A 30 -12.15 -9.21 37.68
C GLU A 30 -13.56 -8.82 37.27
N LEU A 31 -14.21 -9.63 36.44
CA LEU A 31 -15.57 -9.39 35.96
C LEU A 31 -16.50 -10.48 36.47
N SER A 32 -17.72 -10.09 36.81
CA SER A 32 -18.80 -11.02 37.12
C SER A 32 -19.25 -11.81 35.87
N GLU A 33 -20.11 -12.82 36.07
CA GLU A 33 -20.80 -13.53 34.98
C GLU A 33 -21.55 -12.59 34.02
N LYS A 34 -21.97 -11.40 34.52
CA LYS A 34 -22.63 -10.34 33.71
C LYS A 34 -21.67 -9.33 33.09
N HIS A 35 -20.37 -9.61 33.13
CA HIS A 35 -19.31 -8.73 32.64
C HIS A 35 -19.21 -7.38 33.37
N GLU A 36 -19.71 -7.27 34.61
CA GLU A 36 -19.53 -6.08 35.45
C GLU A 36 -18.20 -6.17 36.20
N ILE A 37 -17.50 -5.06 36.32
CA ILE A 37 -16.21 -4.99 37.03
C ILE A 37 -16.44 -5.15 38.53
N VAL A 38 -15.99 -6.28 39.11
CA VAL A 38 -16.08 -6.60 40.54
C VAL A 38 -14.82 -6.15 41.26
N PHE A 39 -13.68 -6.29 40.61
CA PHE A 39 -12.39 -5.87 41.14
C PHE A 39 -11.53 -5.26 40.05
N VAL A 40 -10.78 -4.22 40.42
CA VAL A 40 -9.78 -3.61 39.54
C VAL A 40 -8.59 -3.13 40.37
N SER A 41 -7.38 -3.35 39.86
CA SER A 41 -6.15 -2.90 40.50
C SER A 41 -5.10 -2.55 39.44
N GLY A 42 -4.31 -1.51 39.68
CA GLY A 42 -3.26 -1.04 38.77
C GLY A 42 -3.48 0.37 38.26
N ALA A 43 -3.06 0.65 37.04
CA ALA A 43 -2.93 1.97 36.46
C ALA A 43 -4.27 2.59 35.96
N THR A 44 -5.36 2.49 36.71
CA THR A 44 -6.72 2.90 36.30
C THR A 44 -6.82 4.36 35.91
N GLN A 45 -6.16 5.24 36.68
CA GLN A 45 -6.21 6.70 36.44
C GLN A 45 -5.47 7.10 35.16
N SER A 46 -4.35 6.47 34.86
CA SER A 46 -3.57 6.77 33.65
C SER A 46 -4.20 6.16 32.39
N ILE A 47 -4.87 5.00 32.52
CA ILE A 47 -5.49 4.29 31.41
C ILE A 47 -6.89 4.86 31.11
N PHE A 48 -7.78 4.85 32.10
CA PHE A 48 -9.18 5.19 31.93
C PHE A 48 -9.51 6.64 32.32
N GLY A 49 -8.61 7.36 33.04
CA GLY A 49 -8.94 8.65 33.66
C GLY A 49 -10.01 8.54 34.73
N ARG A 50 -10.19 7.34 35.34
CA ARG A 50 -11.21 7.00 36.33
C ARG A 50 -10.57 6.40 37.57
N SER A 51 -11.15 6.66 38.72
CA SER A 51 -10.77 6.03 39.98
C SER A 51 -11.32 4.59 40.06
N ILE A 52 -10.73 3.75 40.92
CA ILE A 52 -11.19 2.39 41.20
C ILE A 52 -12.69 2.39 41.59
N LYS A 53 -13.13 3.36 42.40
CA LYS A 53 -14.52 3.46 42.86
C LYS A 53 -15.50 3.78 41.72
N GLU A 54 -15.07 4.47 40.69
CA GLU A 54 -15.89 4.79 39.52
C GLU A 54 -16.01 3.61 38.55
N LEU A 55 -15.07 2.66 38.61
CA LEU A 55 -15.03 1.50 37.75
C LEU A 55 -15.78 0.29 38.31
N ILE A 56 -15.80 0.10 39.64
CA ILE A 56 -16.51 -1.02 40.28
C ILE A 56 -18.02 -0.92 40.01
N GLY A 57 -18.59 -2.02 39.53
CA GLY A 57 -20.01 -2.13 39.14
C GLY A 57 -20.31 -1.65 37.72
N MET A 58 -19.33 -1.14 36.99
CA MET A 58 -19.50 -0.71 35.59
C MET A 58 -19.39 -1.93 34.67
N PRO A 59 -20.26 -2.07 33.65
CA PRO A 59 -20.07 -3.05 32.59
C PRO A 59 -18.77 -2.75 31.84
N ILE A 60 -17.97 -3.80 31.53
CA ILE A 60 -16.72 -3.60 30.79
C ILE A 60 -16.99 -3.07 29.37
N ASP A 61 -18.13 -3.40 28.78
CA ASP A 61 -18.59 -2.92 27.46
C ASP A 61 -18.64 -1.39 27.41
N ASP A 62 -18.93 -0.70 28.52
CA ASP A 62 -18.94 0.76 28.61
C ASP A 62 -17.54 1.39 28.51
N LEU A 63 -16.49 0.60 28.69
CA LEU A 63 -15.11 1.05 28.64
C LEU A 63 -14.44 0.75 27.30
N VAL A 64 -15.04 0.00 26.40
CA VAL A 64 -14.49 -0.28 25.07
C VAL A 64 -15.15 0.60 24.01
N LEU A 65 -14.46 0.80 22.88
CA LEU A 65 -15.07 1.43 21.71
C LEU A 65 -16.13 0.51 21.12
N SER A 66 -17.21 1.04 20.53
CA SER A 66 -18.35 0.24 20.08
C SER A 66 -17.97 -0.86 19.09
N HIS A 67 -17.03 -0.59 18.18
CA HIS A 67 -16.52 -1.57 17.21
C HIS A 67 -15.60 -2.64 17.83
N GLU A 68 -15.14 -2.47 19.07
CA GLU A 68 -14.34 -3.46 19.81
C GLU A 68 -15.19 -4.38 20.71
N GLU A 69 -16.46 -4.02 20.98
CA GLU A 69 -17.36 -4.85 21.80
C GLU A 69 -17.49 -6.29 21.28
N PRO A 70 -17.63 -6.55 19.96
CA PRO A 70 -17.70 -7.91 19.45
C PRO A 70 -16.42 -8.70 19.71
N VAL A 71 -15.26 -8.06 19.61
CA VAL A 71 -13.95 -8.68 19.87
C VAL A 71 -13.80 -9.03 21.34
N LEU A 72 -14.19 -8.12 22.24
CA LEU A 72 -14.20 -8.39 23.68
C LEU A 72 -15.12 -9.56 24.02
N LYS A 73 -16.33 -9.62 23.47
CA LYS A 73 -17.27 -10.73 23.66
C LYS A 73 -16.70 -12.06 23.15
N HIS A 74 -16.03 -12.02 22.00
CA HIS A 74 -15.32 -13.20 21.49
C HIS A 74 -14.20 -13.67 22.44
N LEU A 75 -13.38 -12.76 22.92
CA LEU A 75 -12.33 -13.06 23.90
C LEU A 75 -12.91 -13.70 25.17
N LEU A 76 -13.94 -13.10 25.76
CA LEU A 76 -14.56 -13.60 26.98
C LEU A 76 -15.23 -14.97 26.76
N SER A 77 -15.92 -15.16 25.64
CA SER A 77 -16.53 -16.44 25.30
C SER A 77 -15.50 -17.57 25.10
N GLY A 78 -14.33 -17.23 24.54
CA GLY A 78 -13.23 -18.17 24.37
C GLY A 78 -12.58 -18.64 25.67
N MET A 79 -12.78 -17.91 26.77
CA MET A 79 -12.28 -18.30 28.11
C MET A 79 -13.16 -19.34 28.80
N VAL A 80 -14.43 -19.41 28.40
CA VAL A 80 -15.39 -20.38 28.97
C VAL A 80 -14.94 -21.78 28.57
N GLY A 81 -14.68 -22.65 29.57
CA GLY A 81 -14.12 -23.99 29.33
C GLY A 81 -12.66 -24.15 29.81
N GLY A 82 -12.10 -23.12 30.47
CA GLY A 82 -10.78 -23.17 31.09
C GLY A 82 -9.61 -22.98 30.13
N VAL A 83 -9.87 -22.53 28.91
CA VAL A 83 -8.84 -22.20 27.92
C VAL A 83 -8.35 -20.76 28.15
N ARG A 84 -7.03 -20.58 28.19
CA ARG A 84 -6.44 -19.24 28.18
C ARG A 84 -6.28 -18.80 26.74
N PRO A 85 -7.00 -17.76 26.29
CA PRO A 85 -6.76 -17.19 24.96
C PRO A 85 -5.42 -16.45 24.92
N ASP A 86 -4.85 -16.36 23.73
CA ASP A 86 -3.69 -15.50 23.52
C ASP A 86 -4.03 -14.04 23.80
N PRO A 87 -3.03 -13.22 24.16
CA PRO A 87 -3.24 -11.81 24.39
C PRO A 87 -3.80 -11.11 23.15
N MET A 88 -4.94 -10.42 23.30
CA MET A 88 -5.60 -9.65 22.23
C MET A 88 -5.51 -8.17 22.51
N ASN A 89 -5.23 -7.38 21.49
CA ASN A 89 -5.21 -5.93 21.61
C ASN A 89 -6.62 -5.38 21.37
N ILE A 90 -7.17 -4.72 22.39
CA ILE A 90 -8.51 -4.11 22.37
C ILE A 90 -8.37 -2.63 22.71
N ASP A 91 -9.05 -1.77 21.97
CA ASP A 91 -9.06 -0.34 22.19
C ASP A 91 -10.13 0.06 23.22
N PHE A 92 -9.69 0.51 24.38
CA PHE A 92 -10.53 1.05 25.42
C PHE A 92 -10.69 2.57 25.28
N LYS A 93 -11.82 3.12 25.71
CA LYS A 93 -12.03 4.56 25.78
C LYS A 93 -11.77 5.09 27.20
N ASN A 94 -11.00 6.14 27.31
CA ASN A 94 -10.84 6.86 28.56
C ASN A 94 -12.04 7.81 28.82
N LYS A 95 -12.04 8.49 29.95
CA LYS A 95 -13.12 9.45 30.34
C LYS A 95 -13.34 10.59 29.33
N SER A 96 -12.33 10.91 28.51
CA SER A 96 -12.45 11.91 27.42
C SER A 96 -12.85 11.31 26.07
N GLY A 97 -13.15 10.00 26.00
CA GLY A 97 -13.50 9.30 24.77
C GLY A 97 -12.31 8.91 23.87
N LYS A 98 -11.06 9.17 24.32
CA LYS A 98 -9.87 8.85 23.54
C LYS A 98 -9.55 7.36 23.65
N ALA A 99 -9.26 6.73 22.51
CA ALA A 99 -8.82 5.32 22.43
C ALA A 99 -7.50 5.11 23.18
N GLN A 100 -7.45 4.01 23.93
CA GLN A 100 -6.28 3.53 24.66
C GLN A 100 -6.11 2.02 24.42
N PRO A 101 -5.16 1.60 23.58
CA PRO A 101 -4.94 0.18 23.32
C PRO A 101 -4.42 -0.54 24.55
N LEU A 102 -4.99 -1.69 24.84
CA LEU A 102 -4.56 -2.62 25.88
C LEU A 102 -4.46 -4.02 25.32
N SER A 103 -3.40 -4.73 25.64
CA SER A 103 -3.28 -6.17 25.37
C SER A 103 -3.92 -6.94 26.53
N LEU A 104 -4.99 -7.69 26.24
CA LEU A 104 -5.79 -8.45 27.21
C LEU A 104 -5.56 -9.95 27.06
N THR A 105 -5.45 -10.64 28.17
CA THR A 105 -5.54 -12.09 28.30
C THR A 105 -6.13 -12.42 29.66
N GLY A 106 -6.63 -13.63 29.85
CA GLY A 106 -7.22 -13.98 31.14
C GLY A 106 -7.70 -15.42 31.24
N TYR A 107 -8.50 -15.66 32.28
CA TYR A 107 -9.14 -16.94 32.57
C TYR A 107 -10.57 -16.72 33.04
N TYR A 108 -11.43 -17.67 32.70
CA TYR A 108 -12.72 -17.86 33.35
C TYR A 108 -12.57 -18.97 34.40
N VAL A 109 -13.01 -18.73 35.63
CA VAL A 109 -12.92 -19.67 36.73
C VAL A 109 -14.30 -19.96 37.29
N GLU A 110 -14.80 -21.16 36.99
CA GLU A 110 -16.18 -21.57 37.35
C GLU A 110 -16.34 -21.66 38.89
N ASP A 111 -15.31 -22.16 39.58
CA ASP A 111 -15.31 -22.33 41.05
C ASP A 111 -15.18 -21.01 41.85
N LEU A 112 -14.86 -19.90 41.18
CA LEU A 112 -14.78 -18.56 41.77
C LEU A 112 -15.94 -17.69 41.23
N GLU A 113 -17.15 -18.00 41.65
CA GLU A 113 -18.41 -17.26 41.34
C GLU A 113 -18.63 -17.06 39.83
N LYS A 114 -18.01 -17.90 38.96
CA LYS A 114 -18.05 -17.80 37.50
C LYS A 114 -17.51 -16.47 36.98
N HIS A 115 -16.44 -16.00 37.57
CA HIS A 115 -15.81 -14.74 37.23
C HIS A 115 -14.70 -14.90 36.16
N TYR A 116 -14.49 -13.81 35.42
CA TYR A 116 -13.39 -13.65 34.48
C TYR A 116 -12.27 -12.87 35.15
N PHE A 117 -11.04 -13.35 35.06
CA PHE A 117 -9.84 -12.71 35.58
C PHE A 117 -8.98 -12.26 34.42
N LEU A 118 -8.88 -10.95 34.20
CA LEU A 118 -8.20 -10.35 33.06
C LEU A 118 -6.89 -9.69 33.51
N SER A 119 -5.86 -9.92 32.73
CA SER A 119 -4.57 -9.23 32.80
C SER A 119 -4.42 -8.32 31.59
N CYS A 120 -4.27 -7.02 31.83
CA CYS A 120 -4.18 -6.01 30.79
C CYS A 120 -2.79 -5.37 30.82
N LYS A 121 -2.18 -5.20 29.65
CA LYS A 121 -0.85 -4.61 29.49
C LYS A 121 -0.88 -3.47 28.47
N LEU A 122 -0.20 -2.36 28.79
CA LEU A 122 0.07 -1.31 27.82
C LEU A 122 1.08 -1.81 26.78
N PRO A 123 0.87 -1.56 25.49
CA PRO A 123 1.87 -1.88 24.47
C PRO A 123 3.20 -1.22 24.80
N SER A 124 4.29 -2.00 24.80
CA SER A 124 5.63 -1.46 25.09
C SER A 124 6.05 -0.45 24.04
N ALA A 125 6.67 0.67 24.46
CA ALA A 125 7.14 1.74 23.58
C ALA A 125 8.15 1.27 22.50
N ILE A 126 8.71 0.07 22.62
CA ILE A 126 9.63 -0.53 21.66
C ILE A 126 8.88 -1.00 20.39
N ALA A 127 7.58 -1.29 20.48
CA ALA A 127 6.74 -1.56 19.32
C ALA A 127 6.33 -0.28 18.55
N ALA A 128 6.60 0.90 19.09
CA ALA A 128 6.27 2.19 18.50
C ALA A 128 7.36 2.77 17.56
N THR A 129 8.46 2.05 17.31
CA THR A 129 9.54 2.45 16.40
C THR A 129 9.42 1.86 14.99
N SER A 130 8.29 1.24 14.65
CA SER A 130 7.92 1.01 13.26
C SER A 130 7.56 2.33 12.57
N PRO A 131 7.90 2.53 11.28
CA PRO A 131 7.75 3.82 10.61
C PRO A 131 6.32 4.32 10.73
N LYS A 132 6.19 5.64 10.93
CA LYS A 132 4.92 6.37 11.08
C LYS A 132 4.02 6.13 9.86
N THR A 133 3.27 5.05 9.89
CA THR A 133 2.10 4.88 9.03
C THR A 133 1.01 5.80 9.53
N ASN A 134 0.32 6.43 8.62
CA ASN A 134 -0.69 7.47 8.78
C ASN A 134 -1.65 7.17 9.95
N ARG A 135 -1.40 7.78 11.12
CA ARG A 135 -2.34 7.82 12.24
C ARG A 135 -3.43 8.84 11.90
N GLN A 136 -4.42 8.42 11.17
CA GLN A 136 -5.74 9.05 11.30
C GLN A 136 -6.26 8.69 12.69
N ALA A 137 -6.78 9.68 13.38
CA ALA A 137 -7.18 9.58 14.77
C ALA A 137 -8.09 8.37 15.01
N GLY A 138 -7.64 7.41 15.85
CA GLY A 138 -8.49 6.46 16.55
C GLY A 138 -8.61 5.04 16.00
N GLY A 139 -7.73 4.54 15.12
CA GLY A 139 -7.79 3.14 14.68
C GLY A 139 -6.43 2.44 14.77
N ALA A 140 -6.41 1.21 15.29
CA ALA A 140 -5.22 0.37 15.24
C ALA A 140 -4.88 0.02 13.78
N VAL A 141 -3.60 0.06 13.47
CA VAL A 141 -3.06 -0.03 12.11
C VAL A 141 -3.35 -1.41 11.52
N VAL A 142 -4.22 -1.48 10.53
CA VAL A 142 -4.26 -2.59 9.58
C VAL A 142 -3.22 -2.28 8.50
N HIS A 143 -2.37 -3.24 8.17
CA HIS A 143 -1.29 -3.04 7.21
C HIS A 143 -1.81 -2.65 5.82
N ASP A 144 -1.05 -1.80 5.14
CA ASP A 144 -1.18 -1.66 3.70
C ASP A 144 -0.59 -2.88 2.96
N ARG A 145 -0.85 -2.97 1.67
CA ARG A 145 -0.45 -4.12 0.81
C ARG A 145 1.04 -4.47 0.93
N VAL A 146 1.91 -3.47 0.94
CA VAL A 146 3.37 -3.65 0.90
C VAL A 146 3.90 -4.09 2.26
N SER A 147 3.41 -3.48 3.34
CA SER A 147 3.82 -3.83 4.70
C SER A 147 3.31 -5.21 5.10
N PHE A 148 2.09 -5.59 4.68
CA PHE A 148 1.56 -6.93 4.93
C PHE A 148 2.37 -8.02 4.22
N GLY A 149 2.75 -7.80 2.95
CA GLY A 149 3.60 -8.75 2.22
C GLY A 149 4.94 -9.01 2.90
N LYS A 150 5.58 -7.96 3.43
CA LYS A 150 6.82 -8.10 4.21
C LYS A 150 6.58 -8.86 5.52
N THR A 151 5.56 -8.48 6.28
CA THR A 151 5.19 -9.14 7.54
C THR A 151 4.85 -10.61 7.30
N ALA A 152 4.04 -10.92 6.29
CA ALA A 152 3.71 -12.29 5.91
C ALA A 152 4.96 -13.12 5.60
N THR A 153 5.88 -12.55 4.82
CA THR A 153 7.13 -13.22 4.46
C THR A 153 8.02 -13.50 5.66
N GLU A 154 8.14 -12.54 6.60
CA GLU A 154 8.97 -12.69 7.79
C GLU A 154 8.33 -13.66 8.79
N HIS A 155 7.02 -13.52 9.01
CA HIS A 155 6.26 -14.36 9.94
C HIS A 155 6.29 -15.84 9.52
N LEU A 156 6.05 -16.11 8.25
CA LEU A 156 5.98 -17.47 7.73
C LEU A 156 7.35 -18.15 7.58
N LYS A 157 8.46 -17.40 7.64
CA LYS A 157 9.81 -17.98 7.83
C LYS A 157 10.02 -18.53 9.22
N THR A 158 9.43 -17.87 10.23
CA THR A 158 9.54 -18.27 11.64
C THR A 158 8.47 -19.26 12.06
N ASN A 159 7.29 -19.18 11.46
CA ASN A 159 6.11 -20.01 11.75
C ASN A 159 5.55 -20.62 10.45
N PRO A 160 6.21 -21.61 9.86
CA PRO A 160 5.83 -22.16 8.56
C PRO A 160 4.48 -22.91 8.56
N GLU A 161 3.99 -23.29 9.75
CA GLU A 161 2.70 -23.97 9.93
C GLU A 161 1.49 -23.00 9.86
N ASP A 162 1.72 -21.70 10.06
CA ASP A 162 0.67 -20.70 9.98
C ASP A 162 0.11 -20.58 8.55
N LYS A 163 -1.16 -20.18 8.48
CA LYS A 163 -1.89 -20.07 7.20
C LYS A 163 -2.03 -18.62 6.81
N LEU A 164 -1.84 -18.33 5.53
CA LEU A 164 -2.26 -17.08 4.91
C LEU A 164 -3.67 -17.27 4.37
N THR A 165 -4.63 -16.47 4.87
CA THR A 165 -6.02 -16.50 4.44
C THR A 165 -6.38 -15.20 3.76
N PHE A 166 -7.01 -15.29 2.61
CA PHE A 166 -7.66 -14.19 1.90
C PHE A 166 -9.16 -14.26 2.13
N ILE A 167 -9.78 -13.10 2.35
CA ILE A 167 -11.22 -12.96 2.58
C ILE A 167 -11.74 -11.86 1.66
N GLU A 168 -12.85 -12.13 0.97
CA GLU A 168 -13.50 -11.19 0.05
C GLU A 168 -15.00 -11.09 0.33
N LEU A 169 -15.50 -9.85 0.36
CA LEU A 169 -16.92 -9.53 0.42
C LEU A 169 -17.39 -9.27 -1.01
N GLU A 170 -18.13 -10.20 -1.61
CA GLU A 170 -18.63 -10.04 -2.98
C GLU A 170 -19.51 -8.79 -3.14
N ASN A 171 -19.28 -8.01 -4.20
CA ASN A 171 -20.05 -6.82 -4.52
C ASN A 171 -20.01 -5.72 -3.44
N TYR A 172 -18.90 -5.64 -2.69
CA TYR A 172 -18.75 -4.67 -1.60
C TYR A 172 -18.91 -3.21 -2.06
N ASP A 173 -18.45 -2.84 -3.25
CA ASP A 173 -18.56 -1.46 -3.76
C ASP A 173 -20.01 -1.01 -3.94
N GLU A 174 -20.87 -1.88 -4.47
CA GLU A 174 -22.30 -1.59 -4.60
C GLU A 174 -22.99 -1.53 -3.24
N PHE A 175 -22.60 -2.39 -2.33
CA PHE A 175 -23.08 -2.42 -0.96
C PHE A 175 -22.66 -1.16 -0.20
N ALA A 176 -21.38 -0.77 -0.28
CA ALA A 176 -20.84 0.40 0.39
C ALA A 176 -21.50 1.72 -0.05
N LYS A 177 -22.02 1.80 -1.30
CA LYS A 177 -22.80 2.95 -1.78
C LYS A 177 -24.16 3.11 -1.08
N LYS A 178 -24.69 2.04 -0.50
CA LYS A 178 -25.98 2.05 0.24
C LYS A 178 -25.82 2.51 1.69
N LEU A 179 -24.59 2.49 2.23
CA LEU A 179 -24.26 2.92 3.58
C LEU A 179 -23.88 4.40 3.59
N ASP A 180 -24.27 5.11 4.64
CA ASP A 180 -23.69 6.41 4.92
C ASP A 180 -22.21 6.30 5.34
N LYS A 181 -21.54 7.44 5.45
CA LYS A 181 -20.09 7.48 5.72
C LYS A 181 -19.75 6.86 7.08
N ASP A 182 -20.57 7.13 8.08
CA ASP A 182 -20.30 6.71 9.46
C ASP A 182 -20.54 5.20 9.61
N ALA A 183 -21.65 4.67 9.07
CA ALA A 183 -21.94 3.23 9.05
C ALA A 183 -20.89 2.43 8.26
N ARG A 184 -20.38 2.98 7.15
CA ARG A 184 -19.30 2.35 6.38
C ARG A 184 -18.00 2.26 7.18
N GLN A 185 -17.66 3.36 7.88
CA GLN A 185 -16.47 3.39 8.71
C GLN A 185 -16.59 2.41 9.88
N GLU A 186 -17.73 2.40 10.59
CA GLU A 186 -17.98 1.50 11.72
C GLU A 186 -17.93 0.02 11.29
N LEU A 187 -18.52 -0.34 10.15
CA LEU A 187 -18.44 -1.69 9.61
C LEU A 187 -16.99 -2.08 9.29
N SER A 188 -16.24 -1.20 8.63
CA SER A 188 -14.82 -1.44 8.30
C SER A 188 -13.98 -1.64 9.57
N GLU A 189 -14.17 -0.81 10.59
CA GLU A 189 -13.49 -0.90 11.87
C GLU A 189 -13.84 -2.21 12.60
N THR A 190 -15.11 -2.61 12.58
CA THR A 190 -15.58 -3.88 13.16
C THR A 190 -14.94 -5.09 12.48
N ILE A 191 -14.93 -5.15 11.15
CA ILE A 191 -14.29 -6.25 10.41
C ILE A 191 -12.79 -6.30 10.73
N ASN A 192 -12.11 -5.15 10.71
CA ASN A 192 -10.70 -5.06 11.04
C ASN A 192 -10.40 -5.55 12.48
N SER A 193 -11.31 -5.30 13.42
CA SER A 193 -11.18 -5.78 14.80
C SER A 193 -11.27 -7.31 14.88
N TYR A 194 -12.24 -7.93 14.17
CA TYR A 194 -12.33 -9.39 14.08
C TYR A 194 -11.09 -10.04 13.46
N LEU A 195 -10.58 -9.47 12.38
CA LEU A 195 -9.38 -9.98 11.70
C LEU A 195 -8.14 -9.89 12.61
N ARG A 196 -7.95 -8.78 13.30
CA ARG A 196 -6.87 -8.62 14.28
C ARG A 196 -6.98 -9.58 15.44
N ALA A 197 -8.20 -9.77 15.93
CA ALA A 197 -8.49 -10.70 17.01
C ALA A 197 -8.13 -12.15 16.67
N SER A 198 -8.30 -12.52 15.40
CA SER A 198 -8.08 -13.86 14.86
C SER A 198 -6.69 -14.07 14.27
N SER A 199 -5.85 -13.02 14.22
CA SER A 199 -4.50 -13.09 13.65
C SER A 199 -3.50 -13.72 14.61
N SER A 200 -2.45 -14.37 14.07
CA SER A 200 -1.35 -14.96 14.88
C SER A 200 -0.61 -13.93 15.72
N GLU A 201 -0.44 -12.71 15.18
CA GLU A 201 0.16 -11.56 15.87
C GLU A 201 -0.65 -10.29 15.58
N ALA A 202 -0.53 -9.28 16.43
CA ALA A 202 -1.29 -8.02 16.33
C ALA A 202 -1.15 -7.29 14.97
N ASN A 203 -0.13 -7.62 14.20
CA ASN A 203 0.19 -7.03 12.89
C ASN A 203 0.00 -8.01 11.72
N SER A 204 -0.71 -9.10 11.92
CA SER A 204 -0.86 -10.17 10.92
C SER A 204 -2.21 -10.11 10.20
N ALA A 205 -2.86 -8.95 10.15
CA ALA A 205 -4.07 -8.69 9.38
C ALA A 205 -3.91 -7.44 8.51
N ALA A 206 -4.56 -7.43 7.33
CA ALA A 206 -4.53 -6.34 6.37
C ALA A 206 -5.89 -6.11 5.72
N SER A 207 -6.18 -4.84 5.40
CA SER A 207 -7.28 -4.44 4.52
C SER A 207 -6.69 -3.91 3.21
N PHE A 208 -7.14 -4.46 2.09
CA PHE A 208 -6.69 -4.07 0.75
C PHE A 208 -7.64 -3.07 0.07
N GLY A 209 -8.75 -2.73 0.74
CA GLY A 209 -9.84 -1.94 0.17
C GLY A 209 -10.88 -2.84 -0.52
N ASN A 210 -12.00 -2.24 -0.94
CA ASN A 210 -13.06 -2.88 -1.74
C ASN A 210 -13.55 -4.23 -1.17
N GLY A 211 -13.60 -4.36 0.17
CA GLY A 211 -14.05 -5.60 0.81
C GLY A 211 -13.05 -6.75 0.79
N LYS A 212 -11.78 -6.48 0.46
CA LYS A 212 -10.72 -7.49 0.40
C LYS A 212 -9.78 -7.39 1.61
N TYR A 213 -9.49 -8.53 2.22
CA TYR A 213 -8.69 -8.62 3.44
C TYR A 213 -7.70 -9.78 3.39
N GLY A 214 -6.60 -9.62 4.12
CA GLY A 214 -5.59 -10.66 4.34
C GLY A 214 -5.39 -10.95 5.82
N LEU A 215 -5.18 -12.20 6.18
CA LEU A 215 -5.00 -12.65 7.55
C LEU A 215 -3.92 -13.73 7.60
N ILE A 216 -2.97 -13.60 8.53
CA ILE A 216 -2.09 -14.70 8.92
C ILE A 216 -2.61 -15.26 10.23
N SER A 217 -2.94 -16.53 10.24
CA SER A 217 -3.57 -17.20 11.37
C SER A 217 -2.87 -18.50 11.72
N ARG A 218 -3.05 -18.91 12.96
CA ARG A 218 -2.62 -20.24 13.40
C ARG A 218 -3.37 -21.35 12.66
N PRO A 219 -2.78 -22.54 12.54
CA PRO A 219 -3.38 -23.67 11.82
C PRO A 219 -4.73 -24.12 12.38
N ASP A 220 -4.94 -23.92 13.68
CA ASP A 220 -6.13 -24.34 14.44
C ASP A 220 -7.27 -23.33 14.41
N LEU A 221 -7.10 -22.14 13.81
CA LEU A 221 -8.17 -21.17 13.65
C LEU A 221 -9.28 -21.71 12.76
N ASP A 222 -10.51 -21.67 13.26
CA ASP A 222 -11.72 -21.97 12.51
C ASP A 222 -12.13 -20.76 11.65
N ILE A 223 -11.66 -20.76 10.41
CA ILE A 223 -11.91 -19.66 9.46
C ILE A 223 -13.39 -19.56 9.08
N ASP A 224 -14.09 -20.68 8.98
CA ASP A 224 -15.52 -20.68 8.63
C ASP A 224 -16.33 -19.95 9.71
N LYS A 225 -15.98 -20.15 10.98
CA LYS A 225 -16.60 -19.44 12.09
C LYS A 225 -16.30 -17.93 12.06
N LEU A 226 -15.09 -17.54 11.69
CA LEU A 226 -14.70 -16.12 11.53
C LEU A 226 -15.49 -15.46 10.39
N THR A 227 -15.59 -16.11 9.24
CA THR A 227 -16.33 -15.58 8.09
C THR A 227 -17.84 -15.52 8.35
N ASP A 228 -18.39 -16.46 9.11
CA ASP A 228 -19.78 -16.42 9.58
C ASP A 228 -20.05 -15.20 10.48
N GLU A 229 -19.12 -14.88 11.40
CA GLU A 229 -19.26 -13.69 12.25
C GLU A 229 -19.15 -12.40 11.43
N ILE A 230 -18.21 -12.30 10.49
CA ILE A 230 -18.10 -11.18 9.55
C ILE A 230 -19.41 -11.03 8.75
N SER A 231 -19.96 -12.12 8.23
CA SER A 231 -21.23 -12.13 7.48
C SER A 231 -22.40 -11.61 8.31
N LYS A 232 -22.47 -11.96 9.60
CA LYS A 232 -23.49 -11.44 10.53
C LYS A 232 -23.37 -9.93 10.72
N GLN A 233 -22.15 -9.40 10.84
CA GLN A 233 -21.89 -7.96 11.00
C GLN A 233 -22.27 -7.20 9.73
N VAL A 234 -21.89 -7.71 8.56
CA VAL A 234 -22.28 -7.14 7.25
C VAL A 234 -23.80 -7.12 7.10
N LYS A 235 -24.47 -8.22 7.47
CA LYS A 235 -25.93 -8.30 7.44
C LYS A 235 -26.62 -7.34 8.42
N ALA A 236 -26.04 -7.13 9.59
CA ALA A 236 -26.56 -6.19 10.59
C ALA A 236 -26.41 -4.72 10.13
N ALA A 237 -25.37 -4.41 9.38
CA ALA A 237 -25.12 -3.09 8.80
C ALA A 237 -25.95 -2.82 7.54
N ASP A 238 -26.50 -3.86 6.89
CA ASP A 238 -27.29 -3.72 5.66
C ASP A 238 -28.69 -3.18 5.97
N PRO A 239 -29.08 -2.01 5.44
CA PRO A 239 -30.43 -1.47 5.60
C PRO A 239 -31.54 -2.41 5.10
N GLN A 240 -31.22 -3.34 4.19
CA GLN A 240 -32.15 -4.33 3.64
C GLN A 240 -32.07 -5.69 4.36
N GLY A 241 -31.09 -5.89 5.24
CA GLY A 241 -30.90 -7.13 6.00
C GLY A 241 -30.51 -8.36 5.16
N VAL A 242 -30.05 -8.18 3.92
CA VAL A 242 -29.64 -9.26 3.00
C VAL A 242 -28.20 -9.67 3.30
N GLY A 243 -27.31 -8.68 3.48
CA GLY A 243 -25.88 -8.88 3.66
C GLY A 243 -25.15 -9.17 2.35
N LEU A 244 -23.88 -9.56 2.48
CA LEU A 244 -23.02 -9.97 1.36
C LEU A 244 -22.55 -11.42 1.57
N LYS A 245 -22.22 -12.09 0.48
CA LYS A 245 -21.49 -13.36 0.51
C LYS A 245 -20.04 -13.06 0.90
N VAL A 246 -19.55 -13.81 1.89
CA VAL A 246 -18.15 -13.77 2.32
C VAL A 246 -17.44 -14.99 1.76
N GLU A 247 -16.45 -14.79 0.92
CA GLU A 247 -15.61 -15.86 0.38
C GLU A 247 -14.27 -15.88 1.08
N GLN A 248 -13.64 -17.04 1.18
CA GLN A 248 -12.32 -17.19 1.78
C GLN A 248 -11.49 -18.27 1.08
N ALA A 249 -10.17 -18.05 1.06
CA ALA A 249 -9.20 -19.06 0.66
C ALA A 249 -8.00 -19.05 1.60
N SER A 250 -7.62 -20.21 2.13
CA SER A 250 -6.50 -20.35 3.06
C SER A 250 -5.37 -21.18 2.43
N ILE A 251 -4.15 -20.71 2.60
CA ILE A 251 -2.94 -21.31 2.05
C ILE A 251 -2.01 -21.67 3.21
N ALA A 252 -1.69 -22.94 3.36
CA ALA A 252 -0.64 -23.43 4.25
C ALA A 252 0.69 -23.43 3.48
N LEU A 253 1.66 -22.64 3.91
CA LEU A 253 2.93 -22.50 3.20
C LEU A 253 3.85 -23.73 3.36
N ALA A 254 3.71 -24.48 4.45
CA ALA A 254 4.43 -25.74 4.64
C ALA A 254 4.15 -26.75 3.52
N ASP A 255 2.92 -26.72 2.97
CA ASP A 255 2.48 -27.65 1.92
C ASP A 255 2.90 -27.19 0.50
N SER A 256 3.37 -25.96 0.35
CA SER A 256 3.65 -25.36 -0.97
C SER A 256 4.95 -25.86 -1.63
N GLY A 257 5.82 -26.57 -0.88
CA GLY A 257 7.13 -27.02 -1.37
C GLY A 257 8.11 -25.88 -1.69
N ILE A 258 7.78 -24.63 -1.29
CA ILE A 258 8.57 -23.45 -1.59
C ILE A 258 9.58 -23.23 -0.48
N SER A 259 10.85 -23.46 -0.78
CA SER A 259 11.96 -23.12 0.11
C SER A 259 12.76 -21.94 -0.47
N GLY A 260 13.19 -21.00 0.40
CA GLY A 260 14.11 -19.93 0.04
C GLY A 260 13.46 -18.63 -0.47
N GLY A 261 14.25 -17.78 -1.14
CA GLY A 261 13.86 -16.42 -1.57
C GLY A 261 12.63 -16.35 -2.48
N ASN A 262 12.33 -17.41 -3.20
CA ASN A 262 11.19 -17.48 -4.11
C ASN A 262 9.82 -17.50 -3.39
N ALA A 263 9.76 -18.01 -2.14
CA ALA A 263 8.53 -18.02 -1.34
C ALA A 263 8.05 -16.61 -1.01
N ALA A 264 8.99 -15.74 -0.66
CA ALA A 264 8.71 -14.34 -0.35
C ALA A 264 8.13 -13.58 -1.55
N GLN A 265 8.71 -13.81 -2.73
CA GLN A 265 8.25 -13.19 -3.98
C GLN A 265 6.88 -13.72 -4.38
N ALA A 266 6.64 -15.03 -4.25
CA ALA A 266 5.36 -15.65 -4.55
C ALA A 266 4.25 -15.12 -3.65
N LEU A 267 4.50 -14.99 -2.34
CA LEU A 267 3.56 -14.41 -1.38
C LEU A 267 3.25 -12.96 -1.69
N SER A 268 4.28 -12.15 -1.92
CA SER A 268 4.12 -10.75 -2.27
C SER A 268 3.27 -10.59 -3.53
N PHE A 269 3.55 -11.38 -4.55
CA PHE A 269 2.78 -11.40 -5.80
C PHE A 269 1.32 -11.83 -5.57
N MET A 270 1.05 -12.89 -4.81
CA MET A 270 -0.31 -13.34 -4.52
C MET A 270 -1.11 -12.26 -3.78
N ILE A 271 -0.50 -11.62 -2.78
CA ILE A 271 -1.13 -10.53 -2.03
C ILE A 271 -1.46 -9.35 -2.96
N GLN A 272 -0.54 -9.00 -3.86
CA GLN A 272 -0.74 -7.91 -4.81
C GLN A 272 -1.81 -8.23 -5.85
N GLN A 273 -1.79 -9.43 -6.43
CA GLN A 273 -2.80 -9.87 -7.40
C GLN A 273 -4.20 -9.92 -6.77
N PHE A 274 -4.34 -10.45 -5.56
CA PHE A 274 -5.61 -10.44 -4.84
C PHE A 274 -6.10 -9.02 -4.52
N ALA A 275 -5.18 -8.13 -4.17
CA ALA A 275 -5.50 -6.75 -3.83
C ALA A 275 -5.85 -5.86 -5.04
N HIS A 276 -5.55 -6.28 -6.27
CA HIS A 276 -5.87 -5.57 -7.51
C HIS A 276 -7.24 -5.99 -8.06
N ASP A 277 -8.14 -5.00 -8.28
CA ASP A 277 -9.51 -5.24 -8.77
C ASP A 277 -9.63 -5.65 -10.25
N GLN A 278 -8.55 -5.58 -11.03
CA GLN A 278 -8.62 -5.69 -12.49
C GLN A 278 -8.11 -7.02 -13.06
N SER A 279 -7.82 -8.02 -12.25
CA SER A 279 -7.42 -9.32 -12.79
C SER A 279 -8.64 -10.22 -12.99
N GLU A 280 -9.25 -10.20 -14.19
CA GLU A 280 -10.27 -11.18 -14.63
C GLU A 280 -9.85 -12.64 -14.46
N ASN A 281 -8.62 -12.92 -14.02
CA ASN A 281 -7.98 -14.23 -13.98
C ASN A 281 -7.55 -14.69 -12.58
N PHE A 282 -8.02 -14.05 -11.49
CA PHE A 282 -7.59 -14.43 -10.16
C PHE A 282 -8.78 -14.46 -9.19
N SER A 283 -9.47 -15.60 -9.11
CA SER A 283 -10.54 -15.83 -8.15
C SER A 283 -10.03 -16.52 -6.88
N LEU A 284 -10.76 -16.36 -5.77
CA LEU A 284 -10.48 -17.09 -4.53
C LEU A 284 -10.61 -18.62 -4.70
N GLU A 285 -11.48 -19.08 -5.60
CA GLU A 285 -11.60 -20.50 -5.96
C GLU A 285 -10.32 -21.02 -6.63
N ASP A 286 -9.71 -20.22 -7.51
CA ASP A 286 -8.43 -20.55 -8.14
C ASP A 286 -7.29 -20.62 -7.11
N LEU A 287 -7.28 -19.76 -6.12
CA LEU A 287 -6.31 -19.78 -5.01
C LEU A 287 -6.34 -21.07 -4.21
N ALA A 288 -7.53 -21.59 -3.94
CA ALA A 288 -7.69 -22.81 -3.14
C ALA A 288 -7.28 -24.09 -3.90
N HIS A 289 -7.46 -24.10 -5.23
CA HIS A 289 -7.28 -25.30 -6.04
C HIS A 289 -6.02 -25.33 -6.90
N SER A 290 -5.38 -24.18 -7.16
CA SER A 290 -4.32 -24.03 -8.17
C SER A 290 -3.01 -23.45 -7.65
N LEU A 291 -2.75 -23.51 -6.34
CA LEU A 291 -1.51 -22.98 -5.75
C LEU A 291 -0.25 -23.44 -6.51
N PRO A 292 -0.03 -24.73 -6.86
CA PRO A 292 1.13 -25.15 -7.61
C PRO A 292 1.19 -24.51 -9.01
N GLU A 293 0.06 -24.30 -9.67
CA GLU A 293 -0.02 -23.68 -11.00
C GLU A 293 0.27 -22.18 -10.93
N ILE A 294 -0.28 -21.50 -9.91
CA ILE A 294 0.00 -20.07 -9.62
C ILE A 294 1.49 -19.89 -9.37
N LEU A 295 2.10 -20.75 -8.57
CA LEU A 295 3.53 -20.71 -8.26
C LEU A 295 4.39 -20.97 -9.50
N ALA A 296 3.99 -21.94 -10.34
CA ALA A 296 4.68 -22.22 -11.60
C ALA A 296 4.59 -21.00 -12.55
N ARG A 297 3.43 -20.31 -12.59
CA ARG A 297 3.23 -19.08 -13.37
C ARG A 297 4.09 -17.94 -12.84
N ILE A 298 4.12 -17.72 -11.53
CA ILE A 298 4.97 -16.70 -10.88
C ILE A 298 6.43 -16.96 -11.21
N LYS A 299 6.90 -18.19 -11.05
CA LYS A 299 8.27 -18.58 -11.37
C LYS A 299 8.60 -18.30 -12.84
N LYS A 300 7.73 -18.71 -13.76
CA LYS A 300 7.90 -18.47 -15.20
C LYS A 300 7.97 -16.96 -15.52
N THR A 301 7.12 -16.14 -14.87
CA THR A 301 7.13 -14.69 -15.02
C THR A 301 8.42 -14.08 -14.49
N ALA A 302 8.88 -14.50 -13.30
CA ALA A 302 10.14 -14.03 -12.73
C ALA A 302 11.35 -14.39 -13.62
N GLU A 303 11.42 -15.64 -14.09
CA GLU A 303 12.47 -16.10 -15.02
C GLU A 303 12.45 -15.31 -16.33
N ARG A 304 11.26 -14.98 -16.85
CA ARG A 304 11.10 -14.11 -18.03
C ARG A 304 11.67 -12.71 -17.77
N ILE A 305 11.28 -12.06 -16.65
CA ILE A 305 11.75 -10.72 -16.29
C ILE A 305 13.28 -10.71 -16.13
N ILE A 306 13.84 -11.66 -15.41
CA ILE A 306 15.28 -11.78 -15.22
C ILE A 306 15.99 -11.95 -16.58
N ARG A 307 15.52 -12.84 -17.44
CA ARG A 307 16.09 -13.07 -18.77
C ARG A 307 16.04 -11.82 -19.64
N VAL A 308 14.91 -11.11 -19.69
CA VAL A 308 14.77 -9.86 -20.46
C VAL A 308 15.71 -8.78 -19.91
N THR A 309 15.80 -8.68 -18.59
CA THR A 309 16.64 -7.68 -17.91
C THR A 309 18.12 -7.94 -18.10
N GLU A 310 18.58 -9.15 -17.80
CA GLU A 310 20.01 -9.53 -17.88
C GLU A 310 20.47 -9.78 -19.31
N GLY A 311 19.63 -10.42 -20.15
CA GLY A 311 19.91 -10.65 -21.56
C GLY A 311 19.80 -9.40 -22.42
N GLY A 312 19.10 -8.37 -21.92
CA GLY A 312 18.85 -7.16 -22.66
C GLY A 312 17.89 -7.33 -23.83
N ASP A 313 16.99 -8.32 -23.76
CA ASP A 313 16.02 -8.68 -24.81
C ASP A 313 14.83 -7.70 -24.87
N PHE A 314 15.14 -6.43 -24.90
CA PHE A 314 14.19 -5.35 -25.12
C PHE A 314 14.81 -4.25 -25.99
N MET A 315 14.00 -3.50 -26.70
CA MET A 315 14.40 -2.32 -27.44
C MET A 315 14.00 -1.06 -26.68
N ILE A 316 14.67 0.03 -26.98
CA ILE A 316 14.23 1.37 -26.61
C ILE A 316 13.74 2.10 -27.86
N VAL A 317 12.61 2.76 -27.72
CA VAL A 317 12.06 3.65 -28.74
C VAL A 317 11.88 5.04 -28.14
N PHE A 318 11.75 6.04 -28.99
CA PHE A 318 11.79 7.45 -28.61
C PHE A 318 10.51 8.13 -29.04
N GLN A 319 9.89 8.89 -28.13
CA GLN A 319 8.73 9.73 -28.44
C GLN A 319 9.10 11.20 -28.23
N PRO A 320 8.82 12.11 -29.18
CA PRO A 320 9.20 13.51 -29.06
C PRO A 320 8.31 14.27 -28.10
N ILE A 321 8.94 15.11 -27.27
CA ILE A 321 8.31 16.15 -26.46
C ILE A 321 8.67 17.49 -27.08
N VAL A 322 7.64 18.28 -27.40
CA VAL A 322 7.74 19.44 -28.28
C VAL A 322 7.36 20.71 -27.54
N ASP A 323 8.10 21.78 -27.75
CA ASP A 323 7.71 23.12 -27.31
C ASP A 323 6.43 23.54 -28.07
N LEU A 324 5.35 23.83 -27.33
CA LEU A 324 4.04 24.07 -27.92
C LEU A 324 3.99 25.32 -28.81
N LYS A 325 4.81 26.33 -28.53
CA LYS A 325 4.85 27.61 -29.25
C LYS A 325 5.73 27.56 -30.50
N THR A 326 6.94 27.01 -30.33
CA THR A 326 7.94 27.01 -31.42
C THR A 326 7.89 25.76 -32.28
N ARG A 327 7.21 24.71 -31.80
CA ARG A 327 7.16 23.37 -32.41
C ARG A 327 8.51 22.67 -32.47
N ALA A 328 9.51 23.20 -31.81
CA ALA A 328 10.82 22.58 -31.73
C ALA A 328 10.79 21.41 -30.73
N ILE A 329 11.45 20.32 -31.08
CA ILE A 329 11.59 19.20 -30.15
C ILE A 329 12.49 19.66 -28.99
N HIS A 330 12.02 19.43 -27.76
CA HIS A 330 12.76 19.75 -26.54
C HIS A 330 13.62 18.56 -26.11
N HIS A 331 13.03 17.38 -26.01
CA HIS A 331 13.70 16.12 -25.67
C HIS A 331 12.84 14.93 -26.16
N TYR A 332 13.31 13.72 -25.92
CA TYR A 332 12.60 12.50 -26.26
C TYR A 332 12.38 11.67 -25.00
N GLU A 333 11.19 11.13 -24.81
CA GLU A 333 10.95 10.08 -23.82
C GLU A 333 11.39 8.73 -24.38
N VAL A 334 12.12 7.96 -23.55
CA VAL A 334 12.56 6.60 -23.85
C VAL A 334 11.54 5.61 -23.32
N LEU A 335 10.96 4.86 -24.23
CA LEU A 335 9.97 3.82 -23.92
C LEU A 335 10.57 2.44 -24.23
N ALA A 336 10.45 1.51 -23.30
CA ALA A 336 10.87 0.12 -23.52
C ALA A 336 9.86 -0.62 -24.41
N ARG A 337 10.37 -1.52 -25.26
CA ARG A 337 9.58 -2.47 -26.05
C ARG A 337 10.18 -3.86 -25.84
N ILE A 338 9.39 -4.74 -25.25
CA ILE A 338 9.83 -6.11 -24.97
C ILE A 338 9.71 -6.92 -26.26
N ASN A 339 10.76 -7.67 -26.61
CA ASN A 339 10.83 -8.44 -27.85
C ASN A 339 10.20 -9.83 -27.71
N ASP A 340 9.07 -9.94 -27.02
CA ASP A 340 8.37 -11.21 -26.94
C ASP A 340 6.89 -11.07 -27.32
N GLU A 341 6.28 -12.17 -27.74
CA GLU A 341 4.89 -12.22 -28.22
C GLU A 341 3.87 -12.23 -27.08
N THR A 342 4.31 -12.14 -25.82
CA THR A 342 3.46 -12.37 -24.65
C THR A 342 3.33 -11.12 -23.79
N GLY A 343 2.27 -10.36 -23.98
CA GLY A 343 1.84 -9.27 -23.10
C GLY A 343 2.33 -7.87 -23.52
N SER A 344 1.71 -6.85 -22.94
CA SER A 344 2.08 -5.46 -23.16
C SER A 344 3.33 -5.07 -22.34
N PRO A 345 4.08 -4.03 -22.73
CA PRO A 345 5.16 -3.49 -21.89
C PRO A 345 4.69 -3.10 -20.48
N GLN A 346 3.46 -2.64 -20.34
CA GLN A 346 2.85 -2.27 -19.06
C GLN A 346 2.62 -3.48 -18.16
N GLU A 347 2.11 -4.61 -18.70
CA GLU A 347 2.00 -5.86 -17.93
C GLU A 347 3.35 -6.39 -17.48
N PHE A 348 4.39 -6.24 -18.30
CA PHE A 348 5.75 -6.61 -17.93
C PHE A 348 6.26 -5.74 -16.77
N ILE A 349 6.12 -4.42 -16.88
CA ILE A 349 6.54 -3.46 -15.84
C ILE A 349 5.79 -3.75 -14.53
N ARG A 350 4.45 -3.88 -14.58
CA ARG A 350 3.63 -4.22 -13.42
C ARG A 350 4.10 -5.53 -12.77
N SER A 351 4.30 -6.59 -13.57
CA SER A 351 4.79 -7.86 -13.05
C SER A 351 6.19 -7.74 -12.43
N ALA A 352 7.05 -6.89 -12.99
CA ALA A 352 8.38 -6.63 -12.44
C ALA A 352 8.32 -5.85 -11.12
N GLU A 353 7.38 -4.92 -10.98
CA GLU A 353 7.09 -4.21 -9.73
C GLU A 353 6.55 -5.17 -8.68
N ASP A 354 5.52 -5.95 -9.03
CA ASP A 354 4.88 -6.93 -8.16
C ASP A 354 5.86 -7.97 -7.62
N LEU A 355 6.80 -8.40 -8.45
CA LEU A 355 7.85 -9.34 -8.07
C LEU A 355 9.10 -8.67 -7.47
N ASN A 356 9.09 -7.35 -7.28
CA ASN A 356 10.22 -6.56 -6.79
C ASN A 356 11.51 -6.75 -7.65
N LEU A 357 11.34 -6.98 -8.95
CA LEU A 357 12.40 -7.13 -9.95
C LEU A 357 12.62 -5.87 -10.79
N ILE A 358 11.75 -4.87 -10.65
CA ILE A 358 11.76 -3.64 -11.44
C ILE A 358 13.07 -2.86 -11.35
N LYS A 359 13.74 -2.86 -10.19
CA LYS A 359 15.01 -2.16 -9.99
C LYS A 359 16.12 -2.63 -10.95
N GLY A 360 16.18 -3.94 -11.19
CA GLY A 360 17.11 -4.51 -12.17
C GLY A 360 16.81 -4.02 -13.59
N PHE A 361 15.53 -3.96 -13.95
CA PHE A 361 15.06 -3.50 -15.24
C PHE A 361 15.33 -2.01 -15.44
N ASP A 362 15.07 -1.16 -14.44
CA ASP A 362 15.38 0.28 -14.48
C ASP A 362 16.88 0.50 -14.72
N LEU A 363 17.77 -0.24 -14.02
CA LEU A 363 19.21 -0.18 -14.28
C LEU A 363 19.57 -0.63 -15.70
N ALA A 364 18.87 -1.63 -16.25
CA ALA A 364 19.10 -2.10 -17.61
C ALA A 364 18.69 -1.06 -18.66
N ILE A 365 17.57 -0.37 -18.46
CA ILE A 365 17.14 0.77 -19.28
C ILE A 365 18.18 1.89 -19.20
N CYS A 366 18.64 2.26 -18.00
CA CYS A 366 19.68 3.27 -17.80
C CYS A 366 20.94 2.93 -18.61
N ARG A 367 21.43 1.69 -18.53
CA ARG A 367 22.62 1.26 -19.30
C ARG A 367 22.41 1.39 -20.80
N LYS A 368 21.22 1.00 -21.32
CA LYS A 368 20.90 1.14 -22.76
C LYS A 368 20.82 2.59 -23.20
N ALA A 369 20.17 3.43 -22.40
CA ALA A 369 20.03 4.86 -22.67
C ALA A 369 21.40 5.56 -22.68
N ILE A 370 22.25 5.29 -21.68
CA ILE A 370 23.62 5.83 -21.62
C ILE A 370 24.45 5.38 -22.84
N LYS A 371 24.40 4.08 -23.18
CA LYS A 371 25.08 3.55 -24.36
C LYS A 371 24.60 4.20 -25.65
N TRP A 372 23.29 4.46 -25.74
CA TRP A 372 22.71 5.16 -26.89
C TRP A 372 23.24 6.60 -26.98
N ILE A 373 23.28 7.37 -25.88
CA ILE A 373 23.83 8.72 -25.84
C ILE A 373 25.31 8.74 -26.28
N GLN A 374 26.12 7.80 -25.78
CA GLN A 374 27.53 7.67 -26.14
C GLN A 374 27.74 7.40 -27.64
N ASN A 375 26.87 6.58 -28.24
CA ASN A 375 26.94 6.25 -29.67
C ASN A 375 26.36 7.35 -30.57
N ASN A 376 25.61 8.30 -30.01
CA ASN A 376 25.01 9.44 -30.71
C ASN A 376 25.45 10.77 -30.05
N PRO A 377 26.74 11.14 -30.15
CA PRO A 377 27.25 12.29 -29.44
C PRO A 377 26.60 13.59 -29.92
N SER A 378 26.40 14.53 -29.00
CA SER A 378 25.61 15.76 -29.10
C SER A 378 25.98 16.72 -30.23
N LYS A 379 27.06 16.48 -30.95
CA LYS A 379 27.36 17.24 -32.18
C LYS A 379 26.40 16.98 -33.32
N GLN A 380 25.68 15.83 -33.30
CA GLN A 380 24.61 15.48 -34.23
C GLN A 380 23.23 15.62 -33.60
N PHE A 381 23.08 15.40 -32.28
CA PHE A 381 21.82 15.38 -31.55
C PHE A 381 21.95 16.27 -30.32
N ASN A 382 21.61 17.55 -30.44
CA ASN A 382 21.66 18.52 -29.33
C ASN A 382 20.41 18.43 -28.44
N ARG A 383 20.00 17.19 -28.09
CA ARG A 383 18.74 16.97 -27.37
C ARG A 383 18.90 15.88 -26.32
N SER A 384 18.25 16.10 -25.18
CA SER A 384 18.23 15.15 -24.07
C SER A 384 17.21 14.03 -24.34
N ILE A 385 17.41 12.90 -23.67
CA ILE A 385 16.43 11.84 -23.56
C ILE A 385 16.00 11.68 -22.10
N ALA A 386 14.75 11.31 -21.88
CA ALA A 386 14.17 11.06 -20.58
C ALA A 386 13.96 9.54 -20.40
N ILE A 387 14.24 9.03 -19.21
CA ILE A 387 14.00 7.64 -18.85
C ILE A 387 13.14 7.56 -17.60
N ASN A 388 12.20 6.63 -17.62
CA ASN A 388 11.34 6.33 -16.49
C ASN A 388 12.09 5.56 -15.41
N LEU A 389 11.90 5.96 -14.14
CA LEU A 389 12.33 5.24 -12.95
C LEU A 389 11.11 4.95 -12.08
N SER A 390 10.97 3.71 -11.65
CA SER A 390 9.88 3.31 -10.76
C SER A 390 10.00 3.95 -9.37
N ALA A 391 8.86 4.15 -8.70
CA ALA A 391 8.80 4.61 -7.31
C ALA A 391 9.59 3.70 -6.36
N ALA A 392 9.62 2.39 -6.64
CA ALA A 392 10.39 1.41 -5.88
C ALA A 392 11.90 1.59 -6.04
N SER A 393 12.37 2.05 -7.20
CA SER A 393 13.77 2.30 -7.47
C SER A 393 14.25 3.60 -6.82
N ILE A 394 13.51 4.69 -7.01
CA ILE A 394 13.91 5.99 -6.46
C ILE A 394 13.80 6.03 -4.92
N GLY A 395 12.93 5.23 -4.32
CA GLY A 395 12.79 5.08 -2.87
C GLY A 395 13.81 4.11 -2.23
N ASP A 396 14.81 3.63 -2.97
CA ASP A 396 15.81 2.68 -2.50
C ASP A 396 17.23 3.26 -2.58
N ALA A 397 17.86 3.46 -1.41
CA ALA A 397 19.21 3.99 -1.33
C ALA A 397 20.28 3.08 -2.00
N ASP A 398 20.07 1.76 -2.02
CA ASP A 398 21.01 0.83 -2.64
C ASP A 398 20.89 0.84 -4.17
N PHE A 399 19.71 1.11 -4.71
CA PHE A 399 19.54 1.39 -6.14
C PHE A 399 20.33 2.64 -6.55
N ILE A 400 20.24 3.72 -5.80
CA ILE A 400 20.96 4.97 -6.09
C ILE A 400 22.49 4.77 -6.04
N LYS A 401 22.99 3.99 -5.09
CA LYS A 401 24.43 3.62 -5.04
C LYS A 401 24.89 2.87 -6.30
N GLN A 402 24.00 2.12 -6.96
CA GLN A 402 24.31 1.42 -8.20
C GLN A 402 24.12 2.32 -9.42
N LEU A 403 23.13 3.22 -9.41
CA LEU A 403 22.85 4.14 -10.51
C LEU A 403 23.95 5.20 -10.67
N VAL A 404 24.38 5.84 -9.60
CA VAL A 404 25.34 6.96 -9.66
C VAL A 404 26.62 6.61 -10.42
N PRO A 405 27.30 5.48 -10.20
CA PRO A 405 28.47 5.11 -10.97
C PRO A 405 28.20 4.87 -12.47
N LEU A 406 26.96 4.46 -12.82
CA LEU A 406 26.59 4.28 -14.23
C LEU A 406 26.51 5.61 -14.99
N LEU A 407 26.34 6.73 -14.27
CA LEU A 407 26.24 8.07 -14.86
C LEU A 407 27.60 8.71 -15.14
N ASP A 408 28.72 8.16 -14.64
CA ASP A 408 30.09 8.69 -14.86
C ASP A 408 30.40 8.99 -16.34
N PRO A 409 29.98 8.17 -17.33
CA PRO A 409 30.21 8.48 -18.73
C PRO A 409 29.54 9.76 -19.24
N LEU A 410 28.54 10.28 -18.52
CA LEU A 410 27.78 11.48 -18.87
C LEU A 410 28.15 12.70 -18.01
N LYS A 411 29.19 12.63 -17.18
CA LYS A 411 29.61 13.73 -16.27
C LYS A 411 29.84 15.07 -16.93
N ASP A 412 30.29 15.07 -18.21
CA ASP A 412 30.56 16.28 -18.99
C ASP A 412 29.34 16.75 -19.81
N THR A 413 28.28 15.97 -19.89
CA THR A 413 27.03 16.23 -20.59
C THR A 413 25.82 15.69 -19.81
N PRO A 414 25.67 16.02 -18.54
CA PRO A 414 24.60 15.44 -17.69
C PRO A 414 23.19 15.82 -18.19
N GLU A 415 23.07 16.97 -18.87
CA GLU A 415 21.82 17.43 -19.47
C GLU A 415 21.30 16.51 -20.59
N ALA A 416 22.14 15.59 -21.10
CA ALA A 416 21.71 14.63 -22.13
C ALA A 416 20.76 13.56 -21.59
N LEU A 417 20.69 13.36 -20.27
CA LEU A 417 19.82 12.38 -19.64
C LEU A 417 18.97 13.02 -18.54
N LEU A 418 17.65 12.86 -18.66
CA LEU A 418 16.63 13.29 -17.71
C LEU A 418 15.99 12.04 -17.08
N PHE A 419 15.54 12.13 -15.84
CA PHE A 419 14.86 11.06 -15.13
C PHE A 419 13.40 11.43 -14.88
N GLU A 420 12.48 10.59 -15.32
CA GLU A 420 11.04 10.70 -15.05
C GLU A 420 10.67 9.74 -13.93
N ILE A 421 9.93 10.23 -12.93
CA ILE A 421 9.53 9.48 -11.74
C ILE A 421 8.02 9.46 -11.70
N THR A 422 7.43 8.29 -11.88
CA THR A 422 5.99 8.11 -11.91
C THR A 422 5.36 8.29 -10.54
N GLU A 423 4.30 9.11 -10.47
CA GLU A 423 3.49 9.34 -9.27
C GLU A 423 2.42 8.27 -9.08
N SER A 424 2.02 7.57 -10.13
CA SER A 424 0.93 6.59 -10.14
C SER A 424 1.08 5.48 -9.10
N THR A 425 2.32 5.17 -8.70
CA THR A 425 2.62 4.25 -7.60
C THR A 425 3.10 5.03 -6.39
N ARG A 426 2.45 4.85 -5.23
CA ARG A 426 2.84 5.52 -3.98
C ARG A 426 4.32 5.29 -3.67
N ILE A 427 5.08 6.38 -3.57
CA ILE A 427 6.50 6.35 -3.22
C ILE A 427 6.64 5.83 -1.77
N PRO A 428 7.34 4.70 -1.55
CA PRO A 428 7.40 4.04 -0.25
C PRO A 428 7.99 4.92 0.85
N ASP A 429 9.07 5.66 0.53
CA ASP A 429 9.72 6.63 1.42
C ASP A 429 9.98 7.93 0.69
N PRO A 430 9.13 8.96 0.86
CA PRO A 430 9.30 10.24 0.20
C PRO A 430 10.58 10.99 0.60
N VAL A 431 11.17 10.70 1.78
CA VAL A 431 12.41 11.35 2.21
C VAL A 431 13.59 10.80 1.43
N ILE A 432 13.70 9.46 1.36
CA ILE A 432 14.76 8.80 0.56
C ILE A 432 14.61 9.16 -0.91
N ALA A 433 13.40 9.16 -1.45
CA ALA A 433 13.15 9.53 -2.83
C ALA A 433 13.58 10.98 -3.13
N ASN A 434 13.27 11.94 -2.25
CA ASN A 434 13.70 13.31 -2.43
C ASN A 434 15.24 13.43 -2.37
N GLU A 435 15.91 12.75 -1.44
CA GLU A 435 17.38 12.73 -1.37
C GLU A 435 18.01 12.16 -2.65
N ALA A 436 17.40 11.10 -3.20
CA ALA A 436 17.80 10.51 -4.48
C ALA A 436 17.64 11.50 -5.64
N MET A 437 16.47 12.13 -5.77
CA MET A 437 16.21 13.17 -6.79
C MET A 437 17.20 14.32 -6.68
N GLN A 438 17.47 14.82 -5.46
CA GLN A 438 18.44 15.90 -5.27
C GLN A 438 19.87 15.44 -5.58
N THR A 439 20.20 14.18 -5.38
CA THR A 439 21.51 13.62 -5.79
C THR A 439 21.66 13.65 -7.31
N LEU A 440 20.65 13.20 -8.06
CA LEU A 440 20.67 13.26 -9.54
C LEU A 440 20.76 14.71 -10.04
N ARG A 441 20.02 15.64 -9.43
CA ARG A 441 20.06 17.06 -9.78
C ARG A 441 21.43 17.70 -9.49
N LYS A 442 22.08 17.33 -8.37
CA LYS A 442 23.46 17.78 -8.05
C LYS A 442 24.49 17.26 -9.05
N LEU A 443 24.25 16.12 -9.67
CA LEU A 443 25.06 15.60 -10.76
C LEU A 443 24.80 16.31 -12.11
N GLY A 444 23.81 17.20 -12.16
CA GLY A 444 23.45 18.00 -13.34
C GLY A 444 22.33 17.41 -14.20
N HIS A 445 21.77 16.27 -13.80
CA HIS A 445 20.63 15.68 -14.48
C HIS A 445 19.32 16.38 -14.09
N LYS A 446 18.41 16.58 -15.03
CA LYS A 446 17.07 17.06 -14.74
C LYS A 446 16.19 15.92 -14.21
N VAL A 447 15.26 16.26 -13.32
CA VAL A 447 14.27 15.35 -12.77
C VAL A 447 12.87 15.84 -13.12
N CYS A 448 12.04 14.92 -13.62
CA CYS A 448 10.65 15.12 -13.97
C CYS A 448 9.76 14.31 -13.00
N LEU A 449 8.66 14.88 -12.57
CA LEU A 449 7.57 14.16 -11.92
C LEU A 449 6.52 13.85 -12.98
N ASP A 450 6.22 12.56 -13.16
CA ASP A 450 5.31 12.05 -14.19
C ASP A 450 3.94 11.67 -13.63
N ASP A 451 2.93 11.53 -14.50
CA ASP A 451 1.54 11.17 -14.18
C ASP A 451 0.86 12.10 -13.16
N PHE A 452 1.22 13.40 -13.13
CA PHE A 452 0.67 14.33 -12.15
C PHE A 452 -0.85 14.44 -12.28
N GLY A 453 -1.53 14.09 -11.19
CA GLY A 453 -2.97 14.21 -11.03
C GLY A 453 -3.73 12.89 -10.98
N VAL A 454 -3.11 11.77 -11.30
CA VAL A 454 -3.72 10.44 -11.18
C VAL A 454 -3.73 9.96 -9.72
N GLY A 455 -2.74 10.39 -8.91
CA GLY A 455 -2.56 9.98 -7.52
C GLY A 455 -3.21 10.92 -6.50
N GLU A 456 -3.58 10.37 -5.33
CA GLU A 456 -4.14 11.16 -4.19
C GLU A 456 -3.12 12.15 -3.59
N ALA A 457 -1.83 12.01 -3.88
CA ALA A 457 -0.75 12.75 -3.25
C ALA A 457 -0.11 13.85 -4.13
N SER A 458 -0.61 14.08 -5.35
CA SER A 458 -0.02 14.95 -6.38
C SER A 458 0.45 16.32 -5.89
N LEU A 459 -0.42 17.08 -5.22
CA LEU A 459 -0.05 18.38 -4.67
C LEU A 459 0.92 18.28 -3.48
N GLN A 460 0.88 17.17 -2.73
CA GLN A 460 1.80 16.94 -1.62
C GLN A 460 3.23 16.68 -2.16
N TYR A 461 3.36 15.91 -3.21
CA TYR A 461 4.66 15.64 -3.85
C TYR A 461 5.24 16.91 -4.47
N LEU A 462 4.44 17.72 -5.16
CA LEU A 462 4.89 19.00 -5.70
C LEU A 462 5.40 19.97 -4.62
N ARG A 463 4.88 19.85 -3.39
CA ARG A 463 5.38 20.62 -2.23
C ARG A 463 6.65 20.04 -1.62
N GLN A 464 6.79 18.71 -1.64
CA GLN A 464 7.91 18.00 -1.00
C GLN A 464 9.14 17.86 -1.91
N PHE A 465 8.89 17.67 -3.21
CA PHE A 465 9.95 17.42 -4.18
C PHE A 465 10.30 18.66 -4.96
N GLN A 466 11.60 18.90 -5.10
CA GLN A 466 12.10 19.92 -6.03
C GLN A 466 12.42 19.24 -7.35
N VAL A 467 11.57 19.44 -8.34
CA VAL A 467 11.69 18.87 -9.69
C VAL A 467 11.85 19.98 -10.74
N ASP A 468 12.44 19.63 -11.87
CA ASP A 468 12.70 20.57 -12.96
C ASP A 468 11.56 20.60 -13.98
N VAL A 469 10.84 19.47 -14.12
CA VAL A 469 9.74 19.27 -15.06
C VAL A 469 8.59 18.58 -14.35
N LEU A 470 7.36 18.90 -14.73
CA LEU A 470 6.13 18.23 -14.33
C LEU A 470 5.38 17.77 -15.58
N LYS A 471 5.08 16.47 -15.71
CA LYS A 471 4.18 15.95 -16.74
C LYS A 471 2.77 15.87 -16.20
N ILE A 472 1.84 16.48 -16.94
CA ILE A 472 0.43 16.55 -16.59
C ILE A 472 -0.28 15.44 -17.37
N ASP A 473 -0.91 14.54 -16.64
CA ASP A 473 -1.61 13.39 -17.21
C ASP A 473 -2.68 13.78 -18.22
N GLY A 474 -2.86 12.96 -19.23
CA GLY A 474 -3.77 13.19 -20.33
C GLY A 474 -5.25 13.32 -19.94
N SER A 475 -5.65 12.83 -18.75
CA SER A 475 -7.01 13.03 -18.24
C SER A 475 -7.33 14.52 -18.03
N TYR A 476 -6.40 15.28 -17.43
CA TYR A 476 -6.56 16.73 -17.27
C TYR A 476 -6.67 17.48 -18.59
N VAL A 477 -5.93 17.01 -19.61
CA VAL A 477 -5.99 17.58 -20.96
C VAL A 477 -7.34 17.31 -21.59
N ARG A 478 -7.85 16.09 -21.48
CA ARG A 478 -9.16 15.68 -21.99
C ARG A 478 -10.30 16.43 -21.32
N ASP A 479 -10.28 16.47 -19.98
CA ASP A 479 -11.32 17.16 -19.20
C ASP A 479 -11.34 18.67 -19.52
N ALA A 480 -10.17 19.28 -19.76
CA ALA A 480 -10.06 20.69 -20.12
C ALA A 480 -10.62 21.02 -21.53
N LEU A 481 -10.72 20.04 -22.41
CA LEU A 481 -11.39 20.18 -23.71
C LEU A 481 -12.94 20.15 -23.58
N GLU A 482 -13.44 19.46 -22.56
CA GLU A 482 -14.87 19.23 -22.36
C GLU A 482 -15.50 20.27 -21.43
N ASP A 483 -14.74 20.84 -20.48
CA ASP A 483 -15.25 21.71 -19.42
C ASP A 483 -14.33 22.91 -19.13
N GLU A 484 -14.92 24.12 -19.10
CA GLU A 484 -14.20 25.37 -18.82
C GLU A 484 -13.59 25.41 -17.42
N THR A 485 -14.21 24.76 -16.42
CA THR A 485 -13.68 24.68 -15.06
C THR A 485 -12.40 23.87 -15.04
N SER A 486 -12.35 22.74 -15.74
CA SER A 486 -11.18 21.88 -15.90
C SER A 486 -10.05 22.60 -16.63
N ALA A 487 -10.37 23.43 -17.66
CA ALA A 487 -9.37 24.29 -18.31
C ALA A 487 -8.78 25.33 -17.35
N HIS A 488 -9.59 25.90 -16.44
CA HIS A 488 -9.10 26.81 -15.40
C HIS A 488 -8.20 26.08 -14.38
N ILE A 489 -8.50 24.83 -14.02
CA ILE A 489 -7.67 24.01 -13.13
C ILE A 489 -6.31 23.73 -13.80
N LEU A 490 -6.31 23.28 -15.04
CA LEU A 490 -5.09 23.04 -15.82
C LEU A 490 -4.21 24.30 -15.88
N LYS A 491 -4.81 25.45 -16.16
CA LYS A 491 -4.12 26.75 -16.15
C LYS A 491 -3.54 27.09 -14.78
N ALA A 492 -4.29 26.85 -13.70
CA ALA A 492 -3.81 27.09 -12.34
C ALA A 492 -2.60 26.22 -11.98
N ILE A 493 -2.58 24.95 -12.42
CA ILE A 493 -1.44 24.03 -12.25
C ILE A 493 -0.23 24.58 -13.02
N ALA A 494 -0.38 24.94 -14.29
CA ALA A 494 0.72 25.50 -15.08
C ALA A 494 1.27 26.80 -14.50
N ASP A 495 0.40 27.70 -14.02
CA ASP A 495 0.81 28.96 -13.38
C ASP A 495 1.51 28.72 -12.03
N LEU A 496 1.10 27.70 -11.26
CA LEU A 496 1.79 27.27 -10.04
C LEU A 496 3.20 26.76 -10.37
N CYS A 497 3.34 25.85 -11.34
CA CYS A 497 4.63 25.31 -11.77
C CYS A 497 5.57 26.43 -12.24
N ARG A 498 5.09 27.41 -12.97
CA ARG A 498 5.88 28.56 -13.39
C ARG A 498 6.41 29.37 -12.20
N LYS A 499 5.60 29.57 -11.13
CA LYS A 499 6.03 30.23 -9.89
C LYS A 499 7.09 29.43 -9.15
N LEU A 500 7.04 28.09 -9.23
CA LEU A 500 8.01 27.17 -8.66
C LEU A 500 9.27 27.01 -9.55
N LYS A 501 9.30 27.63 -10.73
CA LYS A 501 10.34 27.47 -11.76
C LYS A 501 10.44 26.04 -12.30
N THR A 502 9.34 25.32 -12.31
CA THR A 502 9.18 23.98 -12.87
C THR A 502 8.53 24.11 -14.23
N GLN A 503 9.08 23.47 -15.26
CA GLN A 503 8.53 23.42 -16.62
C GLN A 503 7.39 22.41 -16.67
N THR A 504 6.43 22.61 -17.58
CA THR A 504 5.27 21.73 -17.72
C THR A 504 5.22 21.01 -19.06
N VAL A 505 4.90 19.73 -19.05
CA VAL A 505 4.60 18.91 -20.23
C VAL A 505 3.17 18.43 -20.11
N ALA A 506 2.35 18.58 -21.15
CA ALA A 506 1.03 17.97 -21.22
C ALA A 506 1.09 16.73 -22.12
N GLU A 507 0.47 15.65 -21.64
CA GLU A 507 0.40 14.38 -22.36
C GLU A 507 -0.83 14.26 -23.25
N MET A 508 -0.86 13.23 -24.11
CA MET A 508 -1.99 12.85 -24.97
C MET A 508 -2.47 13.97 -25.90
N VAL A 509 -1.54 14.78 -26.42
CA VAL A 509 -1.88 15.79 -27.42
C VAL A 509 -2.15 15.11 -28.76
N GLU A 510 -3.41 15.14 -29.24
CA GLU A 510 -3.83 14.44 -30.45
C GLU A 510 -4.03 15.35 -31.65
N ASP A 511 -4.22 16.68 -31.45
CA ASP A 511 -4.53 17.64 -32.53
C ASP A 511 -4.07 19.06 -32.22
N GLU A 512 -4.34 19.97 -33.19
CA GLU A 512 -4.00 21.39 -33.07
C GLU A 512 -4.91 22.12 -32.09
N GLU A 513 -6.18 21.73 -31.93
CA GLU A 513 -7.13 22.37 -31.02
C GLU A 513 -6.64 22.18 -29.56
N THR A 514 -6.29 20.95 -29.22
CA THR A 514 -5.66 20.62 -27.93
C THR A 514 -4.39 21.44 -27.71
N THR A 515 -3.56 21.57 -28.75
CA THR A 515 -2.32 22.35 -28.65
C THR A 515 -2.61 23.83 -28.36
N GLN A 516 -3.61 24.46 -29.00
CA GLN A 516 -3.95 25.86 -28.74
C GLN A 516 -4.54 26.06 -27.34
N LEU A 517 -5.37 25.12 -26.86
CA LEU A 517 -5.86 25.14 -25.49
C LEU A 517 -4.69 25.14 -24.49
N LEU A 518 -3.73 24.25 -24.67
CA LEU A 518 -2.55 24.13 -23.79
C LEU A 518 -1.69 25.38 -23.79
N ILE A 519 -1.50 26.02 -24.95
CA ILE A 519 -0.79 27.33 -25.07
C ILE A 519 -1.54 28.40 -24.25
N ASN A 520 -2.88 28.45 -24.36
CA ASN A 520 -3.72 29.40 -23.62
C ASN A 520 -3.71 29.14 -22.10
N CYS A 521 -3.51 27.88 -21.70
CA CYS A 521 -3.33 27.47 -20.33
C CYS A 521 -1.90 27.68 -19.82
N ASN A 522 -0.97 28.21 -20.64
CA ASN A 522 0.41 28.47 -20.29
C ASN A 522 1.26 27.21 -20.07
N VAL A 523 0.90 26.08 -20.64
CA VAL A 523 1.73 24.87 -20.66
C VAL A 523 2.92 25.08 -21.60
N ASP A 524 4.11 24.57 -21.23
CA ASP A 524 5.34 24.82 -21.97
C ASP A 524 5.53 23.82 -23.12
N PHE A 525 5.36 22.54 -22.86
CA PHE A 525 5.62 21.44 -23.79
C PHE A 525 4.42 20.52 -23.93
N GLY A 526 4.39 19.75 -25.01
CA GLY A 526 3.39 18.73 -25.26
C GLY A 526 3.99 17.45 -25.79
N GLN A 527 3.36 16.34 -25.43
CA GLN A 527 3.64 15.00 -25.91
C GLN A 527 2.36 14.36 -26.41
N GLY A 528 2.42 13.66 -27.53
CA GLY A 528 1.25 12.98 -28.07
C GLY A 528 1.44 12.58 -29.54
N TYR A 529 0.47 11.83 -30.05
CA TYR A 529 0.53 11.33 -31.42
C TYR A 529 0.47 12.43 -32.48
N TYR A 530 -0.01 13.59 -32.11
CA TYR A 530 0.03 14.77 -32.98
C TYR A 530 1.47 15.17 -33.34
N PHE A 531 2.40 15.07 -32.41
CA PHE A 531 3.81 15.40 -32.61
C PHE A 531 4.63 14.24 -33.12
N GLY A 532 4.28 13.01 -32.76
CA GLY A 532 4.93 11.79 -33.21
C GLY A 532 4.62 10.57 -32.36
N ARG A 533 4.54 9.42 -33.02
CA ARG A 533 4.44 8.13 -32.33
C ARG A 533 5.84 7.64 -31.92
N PRO A 534 5.94 6.83 -30.85
CA PRO A 534 7.22 6.24 -30.48
C PRO A 534 7.86 5.48 -31.64
N CYS A 535 9.13 5.72 -31.93
CA CYS A 535 9.89 5.01 -32.95
C CYS A 535 11.35 4.82 -32.55
N ASN A 536 12.05 3.90 -33.20
CA ASN A 536 13.45 3.59 -32.95
C ASN A 536 14.43 4.53 -33.67
N ASP A 537 13.99 5.25 -34.69
CA ASP A 537 14.80 6.20 -35.46
C ASP A 537 14.30 7.63 -35.27
N ILE A 538 15.02 8.41 -34.46
CA ILE A 538 14.66 9.80 -34.16
C ILE A 538 14.86 10.76 -35.35
N SER A 539 15.60 10.36 -36.39
CA SER A 539 15.86 11.20 -37.58
C SER A 539 14.58 11.55 -38.31
N ILE A 540 13.55 10.71 -38.23
CA ILE A 540 12.23 10.98 -38.86
C ILE A 540 11.54 12.22 -38.26
N PHE A 541 11.90 12.62 -37.04
CA PHE A 541 11.34 13.80 -36.39
C PHE A 541 12.12 15.09 -36.72
N GLU A 542 13.29 14.98 -37.32
CA GLU A 542 14.22 16.10 -37.58
C GLU A 542 14.12 16.65 -39.02
N GLU A 543 13.39 15.96 -39.92
CA GLU A 543 13.18 16.44 -41.27
C GLU A 543 12.11 17.55 -41.30
N PRO A 544 12.46 18.80 -41.69
CA PRO A 544 11.53 19.95 -41.58
C PRO A 544 10.42 20.00 -42.61
N ASP A 545 10.40 19.16 -43.66
CA ASP A 545 9.56 19.38 -44.84
C ASP A 545 8.62 18.24 -45.27
N LYS A 546 8.39 17.23 -44.45
CA LYS A 546 7.29 16.27 -44.76
C LYS A 546 6.03 16.64 -43.99
N PRO A 547 4.88 16.85 -44.72
CA PRO A 547 3.60 17.03 -44.01
C PRO A 547 3.37 15.84 -43.10
N ARG A 548 3.31 16.10 -41.78
CA ARG A 548 2.97 15.08 -40.79
C ARG A 548 1.63 14.51 -41.14
N THR A 549 1.60 13.27 -41.64
CA THR A 549 0.36 12.61 -42.07
C THR A 549 -0.49 12.38 -40.84
N VAL A 550 -1.55 13.16 -40.72
CA VAL A 550 -2.60 12.94 -39.73
C VAL A 550 -3.29 11.64 -40.11
N VAL A 551 -2.97 10.55 -39.40
CA VAL A 551 -3.73 9.30 -39.52
C VAL A 551 -5.04 9.51 -38.78
N ARG A 552 -6.12 9.72 -39.58
CA ARG A 552 -7.49 9.79 -39.06
C ARG A 552 -7.83 8.50 -38.30
N ARG A 553 -8.56 8.66 -37.20
CA ARG A 553 -9.19 7.58 -36.43
C ARG A 553 -9.86 6.55 -37.35
N GLY A 554 -9.44 5.31 -37.25
CA GLY A 554 -10.12 4.17 -37.91
C GLY A 554 -9.08 3.14 -38.37
N GLU A 555 -8.80 2.19 -37.51
CA GLU A 555 -8.21 0.88 -37.73
C GLU A 555 -7.05 0.62 -36.75
N THR A 556 -7.38 -0.19 -35.79
CA THR A 556 -6.66 -0.83 -34.67
C THR A 556 -6.89 -0.18 -33.32
N THR A 557 -7.74 -0.83 -32.54
CA THR A 557 -7.93 -0.64 -31.11
C THR A 557 -6.70 -1.12 -30.36
N GLU A 558 -5.77 -0.23 -30.07
CA GLU A 558 -4.87 -0.38 -28.94
C GLU A 558 -5.35 0.58 -27.86
N THR A 559 -6.03 0.02 -26.86
CA THR A 559 -6.49 0.73 -25.67
C THR A 559 -5.29 1.04 -24.79
N TRP A 560 -5.04 2.31 -24.60
CA TRP A 560 -4.18 2.83 -23.55
C TRP A 560 -5.07 3.13 -22.34
N SER A 561 -4.87 2.44 -21.24
CA SER A 561 -5.33 2.80 -19.89
C SER A 561 -4.26 2.42 -18.88
#